data_8bb1865cc838b285ba6ce58a26b3b30b
#
_entry.id   8bb1865cc838b285ba6ce58a26b3b30b
#
_cell.length_a   1.000
_cell.length_b   1.000
_cell.length_c   1.000
_cell.angle_alpha   90.00
_cell.angle_beta   90.00
_cell.angle_gamma   90.00
#
_symmetry.space_group_name_H-M   'P 1'
#
loop_
_entity.id
_entity.type
_entity.pdbx_description
1 polymer ?
#
loop_
_entity_poly.entity_id
_entity_poly.type
_entity_poly.pdbx_seq_one_letter_code
_entity_poly.pdbx_strand_id
1 'polypeptide(L)'
;MFYLPRICEHCLNPTCVSVCPSGAMYKRSEDGIVLVDEDKCRGWRMCVSGCPYKKVYFNHSTGKAEKCTLCYPRLEIGEPTVCSETCVGRLRYLGVLLYDADRVGEVAATENDEDLYEAQCEILLDPKDPDVIENALLNGVPRNYIEAAQASPIYKLIHDYKVALPL
;
A
#
# COMPACT_ATOMS: atom_id res chain seq x y z
N MET A 1 7.47 20.80 -17.89
CA MET A 1 8.14 20.29 -16.68
C MET A 1 7.20 19.27 -16.08
N PHE A 2 7.68 18.01 -15.83
CA PHE A 2 6.85 16.96 -15.27
C PHE A 2 7.34 16.68 -13.84
N TYR A 3 6.41 16.47 -12.92
CA TYR A 3 6.69 16.13 -11.53
C TYR A 3 6.26 14.70 -11.28
N LEU A 4 7.18 13.84 -10.87
CA LEU A 4 6.90 12.46 -10.44
C LEU A 4 7.07 12.37 -8.92
N PRO A 5 5.99 12.32 -8.15
CA PRO A 5 6.08 12.11 -6.72
C PRO A 5 6.53 10.66 -6.45
N ARG A 6 7.67 10.50 -5.78
CA ARG A 6 8.24 9.18 -5.44
C ARG A 6 8.24 8.98 -3.93
N ILE A 7 7.31 8.20 -3.46
CA ILE A 7 7.17 7.82 -2.05
C ILE A 7 7.31 6.30 -1.89
N CYS A 8 7.18 5.78 -0.67
CA CYS A 8 6.97 4.36 -0.43
C CYS A 8 5.56 3.96 -0.89
N GLU A 9 5.46 2.91 -1.66
CA GLU A 9 4.20 2.44 -2.24
C GLU A 9 3.42 1.49 -1.32
N HIS A 10 3.98 1.12 -0.16
CA HIS A 10 3.38 0.14 0.74
C HIS A 10 2.91 -1.14 0.03
N CYS A 11 3.72 -1.63 -0.89
CA CYS A 11 3.47 -2.67 -1.90
C CYS A 11 2.54 -3.79 -1.42
N LEU A 12 1.75 -4.35 -2.34
CA LEU A 12 0.94 -5.54 -2.07
C LEU A 12 1.85 -6.73 -1.69
N ASN A 13 2.94 -6.93 -2.43
CA ASN A 13 3.97 -7.93 -2.13
C ASN A 13 5.30 -7.23 -1.78
N PRO A 14 5.52 -6.85 -0.49
CA PRO A 14 6.63 -5.99 -0.12
C PRO A 14 7.95 -6.77 0.02
N THR A 15 8.85 -6.64 -0.94
CA THR A 15 10.19 -7.24 -0.90
C THR A 15 10.97 -6.81 0.35
N CYS A 16 10.81 -5.57 0.83
CA CYS A 16 11.49 -5.10 2.03
C CYS A 16 11.11 -5.89 3.29
N VAL A 17 9.91 -6.46 3.34
CA VAL A 17 9.46 -7.35 4.42
C VAL A 17 10.13 -8.71 4.27
N SER A 18 10.09 -9.31 3.08
CA SER A 18 10.62 -10.66 2.84
C SER A 18 12.14 -10.77 3.05
N VAL A 19 12.88 -9.68 2.78
CA VAL A 19 14.35 -9.68 2.96
C VAL A 19 14.81 -9.25 4.37
N CYS A 20 13.89 -8.98 5.30
CA CYS A 20 14.25 -8.56 6.64
C CYS A 20 14.50 -9.77 7.56
N PRO A 21 15.76 -10.08 7.94
CA PRO A 21 16.05 -11.28 8.70
C PRO A 21 15.54 -11.23 10.14
N SER A 22 15.39 -10.01 10.72
CA SER A 22 14.89 -9.82 12.08
C SER A 22 13.37 -9.73 12.18
N GLY A 23 12.65 -9.73 11.04
CA GLY A 23 11.20 -9.51 11.03
C GLY A 23 10.78 -8.11 11.51
N ALA A 24 11.72 -7.14 11.52
CA ALA A 24 11.43 -5.78 11.91
C ALA A 24 10.56 -5.03 10.89
N MET A 25 10.72 -5.36 9.60
CA MET A 25 9.82 -4.88 8.56
C MET A 25 8.60 -5.79 8.52
N TYR A 26 7.41 -5.21 8.60
CA TYR A 26 6.16 -5.97 8.58
C TYR A 26 5.07 -5.22 7.85
N LYS A 27 4.10 -5.97 7.33
CA LYS A 27 2.88 -5.44 6.71
C LYS A 27 1.73 -5.65 7.69
N ARG A 28 1.01 -4.59 7.99
CA ARG A 28 -0.20 -4.67 8.82
C ARG A 28 -1.28 -5.42 8.04
N SER A 29 -1.99 -6.32 8.71
CA SER A 29 -3.07 -7.10 8.09
C SER A 29 -4.36 -6.29 7.94
N GLU A 30 -4.58 -5.33 8.83
CA GLU A 30 -5.80 -4.53 8.90
C GLU A 30 -5.92 -3.48 7.80
N ASP A 31 -4.82 -2.91 7.34
CA ASP A 31 -4.80 -1.81 6.36
C ASP A 31 -3.71 -1.94 5.29
N GLY A 32 -2.90 -2.98 5.38
CA GLY A 32 -1.82 -3.23 4.43
C GLY A 32 -0.64 -2.27 4.52
N ILE A 33 -0.56 -1.41 5.51
CA ILE A 33 0.55 -0.47 5.70
C ILE A 33 1.81 -1.24 6.09
N VAL A 34 2.92 -0.95 5.40
CA VAL A 34 4.22 -1.54 5.71
C VAL A 34 4.97 -0.63 6.67
N LEU A 35 5.33 -1.15 7.83
CA LEU A 35 6.01 -0.42 8.90
C LEU A 35 7.34 -1.05 9.30
N VAL A 36 8.09 -0.34 10.13
CA VAL A 36 9.32 -0.79 10.77
C VAL A 36 9.10 -0.84 12.28
N ASP A 37 9.32 -1.99 12.87
CA ASP A 37 9.43 -2.15 14.31
C ASP A 37 10.88 -1.79 14.71
N GLU A 38 11.06 -0.63 15.31
CA GLU A 38 12.39 -0.12 15.67
C GLU A 38 13.08 -0.98 16.74
N ASP A 39 12.33 -1.61 17.63
CA ASP A 39 12.89 -2.45 18.69
C ASP A 39 13.49 -3.75 18.13
N LYS A 40 12.88 -4.30 17.10
CA LYS A 40 13.38 -5.48 16.38
C LYS A 40 14.44 -5.15 15.33
N CYS A 41 14.51 -3.91 14.87
CA CYS A 41 15.46 -3.52 13.83
C CYS A 41 16.90 -3.64 14.34
N ARG A 42 17.72 -4.42 13.63
CA ARG A 42 19.16 -4.62 13.94
C ARG A 42 20.09 -3.89 12.97
N GLY A 43 19.55 -3.04 12.10
CA GLY A 43 20.35 -2.21 11.23
C GLY A 43 21.08 -2.94 10.09
N TRP A 44 20.67 -4.14 9.72
CA TRP A 44 21.35 -4.93 8.66
C TRP A 44 21.17 -4.38 7.24
N ARG A 45 20.30 -3.41 7.04
CA ARG A 45 20.09 -2.67 5.80
C ARG A 45 19.62 -3.51 4.59
N MET A 46 19.27 -4.77 4.79
CA MET A 46 18.78 -5.62 3.70
C MET A 46 17.52 -5.04 3.05
N CYS A 47 16.64 -4.43 3.83
CA CYS A 47 15.44 -3.73 3.35
C CYS A 47 15.77 -2.50 2.48
N VAL A 48 16.88 -1.82 2.73
CA VAL A 48 17.35 -0.68 1.90
C VAL A 48 17.76 -1.17 0.52
N SER A 49 18.50 -2.27 0.47
CA SER A 49 18.92 -2.90 -0.80
C SER A 49 17.74 -3.54 -1.52
N GLY A 50 16.86 -4.24 -0.78
CA GLY A 50 15.75 -5.01 -1.33
C GLY A 50 14.60 -4.16 -1.85
N CYS A 51 14.49 -2.87 -1.48
CA CYS A 51 13.46 -2.01 -2.02
C CYS A 51 13.76 -1.62 -3.48
N PRO A 52 12.95 -2.05 -4.47
CA PRO A 52 13.19 -1.70 -5.88
C PRO A 52 13.06 -0.20 -6.13
N TYR A 53 12.18 0.46 -5.38
CA TYR A 53 11.92 1.90 -5.49
C TYR A 53 12.89 2.76 -4.66
N LYS A 54 13.79 2.13 -3.87
CA LYS A 54 14.75 2.81 -2.98
C LYS A 54 14.09 3.83 -2.04
N LYS A 55 12.98 3.41 -1.38
CA LYS A 55 12.18 4.21 -0.45
C LYS A 55 12.30 3.78 1.01
N VAL A 56 13.29 2.94 1.30
CA VAL A 56 13.73 2.64 2.67
C VAL A 56 15.08 3.29 2.87
N TYR A 57 15.23 4.03 3.94
CA TYR A 57 16.43 4.76 4.30
C TYR A 57 17.05 4.17 5.57
N PHE A 58 18.31 4.44 5.77
CA PHE A 58 19.01 4.07 6.99
C PHE A 58 19.43 5.32 7.74
N ASN A 59 18.98 5.44 8.98
CA ASN A 59 19.40 6.51 9.87
C ASN A 59 20.66 6.09 10.63
N HIS A 60 21.78 6.74 10.31
CA HIS A 60 23.07 6.44 10.93
C HIS A 60 23.13 6.86 12.41
N SER A 61 22.31 7.82 12.83
CA SER A 61 22.29 8.29 14.22
C SER A 61 21.59 7.28 15.14
N THR A 62 20.49 6.68 14.67
CA THR A 62 19.73 5.70 15.46
C THR A 62 20.17 4.26 15.18
N GLY A 63 20.90 4.02 14.08
CA GLY A 63 21.26 2.68 13.62
C GLY A 63 20.07 1.86 13.09
N LYS A 64 18.96 2.51 12.73
CA LYS A 64 17.72 1.87 12.34
C LYS A 64 17.34 2.20 10.90
N ALA A 65 16.52 1.34 10.31
CA ALA A 65 15.88 1.62 9.03
C ALA A 65 14.63 2.48 9.23
N GLU A 66 14.43 3.45 8.34
CA GLU A 66 13.30 4.37 8.35
C GLU A 66 12.65 4.42 6.97
N LYS A 67 11.34 4.61 6.93
CA LYS A 67 10.58 4.77 5.69
C LYS A 67 9.27 5.52 5.94
N CYS A 68 8.58 5.88 4.87
CA CYS A 68 7.23 6.44 4.95
C CYS A 68 6.33 5.52 5.79
N THR A 69 5.59 6.08 6.73
CA THR A 69 4.64 5.37 7.61
C THR A 69 3.20 5.47 7.12
N LEU A 70 2.96 6.06 5.94
CA LEU A 70 1.64 6.46 5.42
C LEU A 70 0.86 7.35 6.40
N CYS A 71 1.56 8.04 7.30
CA CYS A 71 0.95 8.84 8.37
C CYS A 71 -0.09 8.06 9.18
N TYR A 72 0.12 6.76 9.44
CA TYR A 72 -0.89 5.89 10.07
C TYR A 72 -1.50 6.46 11.35
N PRO A 73 -0.78 7.20 12.23
CA PRO A 73 -1.40 7.81 13.40
C PRO A 73 -2.47 8.85 13.05
N ARG A 74 -2.34 9.53 11.90
CA ARG A 74 -3.36 10.46 11.39
C ARG A 74 -4.54 9.69 10.79
N LEU A 75 -4.26 8.61 10.05
CA LEU A 75 -5.31 7.77 9.46
C LEU A 75 -6.19 7.14 10.54
N GLU A 76 -5.62 6.72 11.66
CA GLU A 76 -6.36 6.14 12.78
C GLU A 76 -7.34 7.11 13.44
N ILE A 77 -7.11 8.40 13.34
CA ILE A 77 -8.04 9.45 13.82
C ILE A 77 -8.89 10.06 12.70
N GLY A 78 -8.84 9.49 11.49
CA GLY A 78 -9.64 9.93 10.34
C GLY A 78 -9.08 11.12 9.57
N GLU A 79 -7.82 11.49 9.79
CA GLU A 79 -7.15 12.54 9.05
C GLU A 79 -6.40 11.99 7.82
N PRO A 80 -6.35 12.75 6.70
CA PRO A 80 -5.58 12.33 5.52
C PRO A 80 -4.06 12.38 5.77
N THR A 81 -3.31 11.73 4.88
CA THR A 81 -1.84 11.83 4.91
C THR A 81 -1.40 13.26 4.60
N VAL A 82 -0.35 13.73 5.27
CA VAL A 82 0.19 15.09 5.07
C VAL A 82 0.52 15.36 3.58
N CYS A 83 1.10 14.38 2.90
CA CYS A 83 1.49 14.53 1.50
C CYS A 83 0.31 14.57 0.51
N SER A 84 -0.85 13.98 0.83
CA SER A 84 -2.06 14.11 0.01
C SER A 84 -2.76 15.46 0.27
N GLU A 85 -2.78 15.92 1.51
CA GLU A 85 -3.39 17.17 1.92
C GLU A 85 -2.63 18.39 1.37
N THR A 86 -1.30 18.37 1.43
CA THR A 86 -0.45 19.48 0.99
C THR A 86 -0.11 19.46 -0.51
N CYS A 87 -0.58 18.48 -1.27
CA CYS A 87 -0.28 18.36 -2.68
C CYS A 87 -1.01 19.43 -3.51
N VAL A 88 -0.30 20.48 -3.90
CA VAL A 88 -0.85 21.58 -4.72
C VAL A 88 -1.38 21.10 -6.07
N GLY A 89 -0.68 20.16 -6.71
CA GLY A 89 -1.07 19.57 -7.99
C GLY A 89 -2.18 18.52 -7.90
N ARG A 90 -2.64 18.18 -6.67
CA ARG A 90 -3.62 17.12 -6.42
C ARG A 90 -3.31 15.81 -7.15
N LEU A 91 -2.03 15.40 -7.10
CA LEU A 91 -1.51 14.20 -7.75
C LEU A 91 -1.64 12.95 -6.88
N ARG A 92 -1.99 13.11 -5.60
CA ARG A 92 -2.04 12.03 -4.62
C ARG A 92 -3.43 11.89 -4.04
N TYR A 93 -3.92 10.68 -4.10
CA TYR A 93 -5.20 10.29 -3.53
C TYR A 93 -4.96 9.23 -2.46
N LEU A 94 -5.74 9.28 -1.40
CA LEU A 94 -5.82 8.25 -0.38
C LEU A 94 -7.21 7.65 -0.44
N GLY A 95 -7.28 6.32 -0.45
CA GLY A 95 -8.53 5.58 -0.42
C GLY A 95 -8.28 4.15 0.02
N VAL A 96 -9.37 3.45 0.32
CA VAL A 96 -9.36 2.04 0.66
C VAL A 96 -9.71 1.25 -0.59
N LEU A 97 -8.91 0.22 -0.90
CA LEU A 97 -9.17 -0.74 -1.96
C LEU A 97 -9.32 -2.13 -1.34
N LEU A 98 -10.35 -2.85 -1.75
CA LEU A 98 -10.48 -4.27 -1.47
C LEU A 98 -9.89 -5.06 -2.63
N TYR A 99 -9.08 -6.04 -2.34
CA TYR A 99 -8.41 -6.86 -3.36
C TYR A 99 -8.32 -8.33 -2.94
N ASP A 100 -8.20 -9.20 -3.93
CA ASP A 100 -7.98 -10.63 -3.72
C ASP A 100 -6.51 -10.87 -3.36
N ALA A 101 -6.27 -11.17 -2.08
CA ALA A 101 -4.91 -11.36 -1.54
C ALA A 101 -4.23 -12.63 -2.10
N ASP A 102 -5.00 -13.66 -2.45
CA ASP A 102 -4.46 -14.93 -2.93
C ASP A 102 -3.88 -14.80 -4.36
N ARG A 103 -4.43 -13.88 -5.17
CA ARG A 103 -3.99 -13.63 -6.55
C ARG A 103 -2.83 -12.64 -6.68
N VAL A 104 -2.41 -11.99 -5.58
CA VAL A 104 -1.31 -10.99 -5.62
C VAL A 104 -0.01 -11.57 -6.20
N GLY A 105 0.33 -12.81 -5.80
CA GLY A 105 1.54 -13.48 -6.29
C GLY A 105 1.49 -13.79 -7.79
N GLU A 106 0.33 -14.18 -8.30
CA GLU A 106 0.09 -14.45 -9.72
C GLU A 106 0.25 -13.18 -10.55
N VAL A 107 -0.40 -12.10 -10.12
CA VAL A 107 -0.29 -10.80 -10.80
C VAL A 107 1.13 -10.24 -10.76
N ALA A 108 1.84 -10.41 -9.64
CA ALA A 108 3.23 -9.99 -9.52
C ALA A 108 4.20 -10.75 -10.46
N ALA A 109 3.79 -11.92 -10.95
CA ALA A 109 4.56 -12.74 -11.90
C ALA A 109 4.24 -12.45 -13.38
N THR A 110 3.36 -11.47 -13.68
CA THR A 110 3.04 -11.08 -15.05
C THR A 110 4.29 -10.60 -15.78
N GLU A 111 4.62 -11.23 -16.90
CA GLU A 111 5.87 -10.99 -17.64
C GLU A 111 5.81 -9.69 -18.49
N ASN A 112 4.64 -9.35 -19.00
CA ASN A 112 4.47 -8.20 -19.89
C ASN A 112 3.98 -6.97 -19.11
N ASP A 113 4.72 -5.87 -19.21
CA ASP A 113 4.36 -4.59 -18.57
C ASP A 113 3.01 -4.04 -19.09
N GLU A 114 2.65 -4.33 -20.34
CA GLU A 114 1.39 -3.88 -20.94
C GLU A 114 0.17 -4.55 -20.29
N ASP A 115 0.29 -5.83 -19.92
CA ASP A 115 -0.78 -6.63 -19.31
C ASP A 115 -0.86 -6.38 -17.79
N LEU A 116 0.21 -5.85 -17.18
CA LEU A 116 0.31 -5.68 -15.73
C LEU A 116 -0.79 -4.78 -15.15
N TYR A 117 -1.15 -3.71 -15.87
CA TYR A 117 -2.22 -2.81 -15.42
C TYR A 117 -3.58 -3.52 -15.35
N GLU A 118 -3.92 -4.29 -16.38
CA GLU A 118 -5.19 -5.02 -16.42
C GLU A 118 -5.21 -6.12 -15.36
N ALA A 119 -4.12 -6.86 -15.21
CA ALA A 119 -3.98 -7.87 -14.17
C ALA A 119 -4.11 -7.28 -12.75
N GLN A 120 -3.55 -6.10 -12.49
CA GLN A 120 -3.73 -5.39 -11.22
C GLN A 120 -5.17 -4.92 -10.99
N CYS A 121 -5.87 -4.51 -12.05
CA CYS A 121 -7.28 -4.11 -11.94
C CYS A 121 -8.20 -5.31 -11.66
N GLU A 122 -7.88 -6.49 -12.21
CA GLU A 122 -8.68 -7.70 -12.05
C GLU A 122 -8.72 -8.25 -10.62
N ILE A 123 -7.69 -7.97 -9.80
CA ILE A 123 -7.69 -8.40 -8.39
C ILE A 123 -8.47 -7.46 -7.48
N LEU A 124 -8.89 -6.29 -7.97
CA LEU A 124 -9.70 -5.36 -7.20
C LEU A 124 -11.13 -5.86 -7.11
N LEU A 125 -11.64 -5.95 -5.89
CA LEU A 125 -12.97 -6.47 -5.60
C LEU A 125 -13.97 -5.31 -5.51
N ASP A 126 -15.19 -5.52 -6.02
CA ASP A 126 -16.27 -4.52 -5.89
C ASP A 126 -16.74 -4.45 -4.43
N PRO A 127 -16.56 -3.31 -3.72
CA PRO A 127 -16.96 -3.18 -2.34
C PRO A 127 -18.48 -3.16 -2.13
N LYS A 128 -19.28 -3.16 -3.21
CA LYS A 128 -20.75 -3.20 -3.17
C LYS A 128 -21.31 -4.60 -3.35
N ASP A 129 -20.49 -5.54 -3.78
CA ASP A 129 -20.89 -6.92 -3.95
C ASP A 129 -21.12 -7.58 -2.57
N PRO A 130 -22.31 -8.16 -2.32
CA PRO A 130 -22.63 -8.81 -1.05
C PRO A 130 -21.66 -9.95 -0.68
N ASP A 131 -21.21 -10.72 -1.67
CA ASP A 131 -20.30 -11.85 -1.45
C ASP A 131 -18.92 -11.36 -1.04
N VAL A 132 -18.46 -10.25 -1.62
CA VAL A 132 -17.20 -9.58 -1.24
C VAL A 132 -17.30 -9.02 0.18
N ILE A 133 -18.42 -8.40 0.54
CA ILE A 133 -18.63 -7.85 1.88
C ILE A 133 -18.60 -8.97 2.93
N GLU A 134 -19.31 -10.07 2.68
CA GLU A 134 -19.34 -11.20 3.60
C GLU A 134 -17.95 -11.81 3.79
N ASN A 135 -17.23 -12.02 2.70
CA ASN A 135 -15.86 -12.54 2.70
C ASN A 135 -14.89 -11.61 3.43
N ALA A 136 -14.97 -10.31 3.18
CA ALA A 136 -14.14 -9.33 3.86
C ALA A 136 -14.36 -9.33 5.37
N LEU A 137 -15.62 -9.42 5.82
CA LEU A 137 -15.95 -9.51 7.24
C LEU A 137 -15.46 -10.81 7.88
N LEU A 138 -15.55 -11.94 7.18
CA LEU A 138 -15.03 -13.24 7.64
C LEU A 138 -13.49 -13.19 7.80
N ASN A 139 -12.80 -12.46 6.93
CA ASN A 139 -11.35 -12.26 7.00
C ASN A 139 -10.94 -11.15 7.98
N GLY A 140 -11.87 -10.60 8.76
CA GLY A 140 -11.58 -9.65 9.83
C GLY A 140 -11.41 -8.20 9.37
N VAL A 141 -11.81 -7.86 8.14
CA VAL A 141 -11.81 -6.48 7.66
C VAL A 141 -12.88 -5.68 8.42
N PRO A 142 -12.53 -4.58 9.09
CA PRO A 142 -13.48 -3.76 9.83
C PRO A 142 -14.55 -3.14 8.92
N ARG A 143 -15.79 -3.05 9.40
CA ARG A 143 -16.90 -2.48 8.61
C ARG A 143 -16.66 -1.06 8.12
N ASN A 144 -16.01 -0.23 8.93
CA ASN A 144 -15.67 1.14 8.56
C ASN A 144 -14.74 1.22 7.33
N TYR A 145 -13.88 0.21 7.10
CA TYR A 145 -13.05 0.15 5.89
C TYR A 145 -13.88 -0.24 4.66
N ILE A 146 -14.84 -1.14 4.81
CA ILE A 146 -15.75 -1.52 3.72
C ILE A 146 -16.62 -0.30 3.33
N GLU A 147 -17.17 0.41 4.31
CA GLU A 147 -17.94 1.65 4.07
C GLU A 147 -17.07 2.74 3.42
N ALA A 148 -15.82 2.88 3.86
CA ALA A 148 -14.86 3.81 3.24
C ALA A 148 -14.54 3.42 1.79
N ALA A 149 -14.40 2.12 1.49
CA ALA A 149 -14.20 1.63 0.13
C ALA A 149 -15.43 1.92 -0.76
N GLN A 150 -16.64 1.70 -0.24
CA GLN A 150 -17.90 1.97 -0.95
C GLN A 150 -18.08 3.46 -1.27
N ALA A 151 -17.64 4.33 -0.37
CA ALA A 151 -17.69 5.78 -0.54
C ALA A 151 -16.53 6.35 -1.37
N SER A 152 -15.48 5.57 -1.59
CA SER A 152 -14.27 6.03 -2.24
C SER A 152 -14.47 6.26 -3.74
N PRO A 153 -14.08 7.42 -4.29
CA PRO A 153 -14.07 7.65 -5.72
C PRO A 153 -12.96 6.91 -6.46
N ILE A 154 -12.05 6.23 -5.75
CA ILE A 154 -10.84 5.63 -6.31
C ILE A 154 -11.16 4.55 -7.34
N TYR A 155 -12.23 3.78 -7.13
CA TYR A 155 -12.68 2.77 -8.10
C TYR A 155 -13.04 3.39 -9.45
N LYS A 156 -13.69 4.55 -9.47
CA LYS A 156 -13.96 5.29 -10.72
C LYS A 156 -12.69 5.80 -11.38
N LEU A 157 -11.73 6.26 -10.58
CA LEU A 157 -10.44 6.74 -11.11
C LEU A 157 -9.63 5.62 -11.74
N ILE A 158 -9.74 4.40 -11.24
CA ILE A 158 -9.03 3.23 -11.77
C ILE A 158 -9.78 2.64 -12.97
N HIS A 159 -11.05 2.27 -12.80
CA HIS A 159 -11.80 1.52 -13.82
C HIS A 159 -12.41 2.40 -14.92
N ASP A 160 -13.10 3.50 -14.55
CA ASP A 160 -13.84 4.30 -15.52
C ASP A 160 -12.93 5.29 -16.25
N TYR A 161 -12.06 5.96 -15.51
CA TYR A 161 -11.22 7.02 -16.06
C TYR A 161 -9.79 6.57 -16.40
N LYS A 162 -9.32 5.43 -15.88
CA LYS A 162 -7.97 4.88 -16.08
C LYS A 162 -6.85 5.91 -15.84
N VAL A 163 -7.03 6.79 -14.84
CA VAL A 163 -6.08 7.87 -14.49
C VAL A 163 -5.31 7.61 -13.20
N ALA A 164 -5.66 6.57 -12.47
CA ALA A 164 -4.97 6.14 -11.25
C ALA A 164 -4.50 4.69 -11.39
N LEU A 165 -3.31 4.42 -10.88
CA LEU A 165 -2.78 3.06 -10.77
C LEU A 165 -2.96 2.58 -9.32
N PRO A 166 -3.45 1.34 -9.11
CA PRO A 166 -3.36 0.69 -7.81
C PRO A 166 -1.87 0.41 -7.51
N LEU A 167 -1.42 0.73 -6.31
CA LEU A 167 -0.04 0.57 -5.88
C LEU A 167 0.07 -0.46 -4.76
#